data_71e4a182d9c79c7f9184ca3a4708ae54
#
_entry.id   71e4a182d9c79c7f9184ca3a4708ae54
#
_cell.length_a   1.000
_cell.length_b   1.000
_cell.length_c   1.000
_cell.angle_alpha   90.00
_cell.angle_beta   90.00
_cell.angle_gamma   90.00
#
_symmetry.space_group_name_H-M   'P 1'
#
loop_
_entity.id
_entity.type
_entity.pdbx_description
1 polymer ?
#
loop_
_entity_poly.entity_id
_entity_poly.type
_entity_poly.pdbx_seq_one_letter_code
_entity_poly.pdbx_strand_id
1 'polypeptide(L)'
;MKKLIALSLIACMAVSAAACGSSSSSDSSAAETTETTETADAAEETADAADTTASDKTWIVAMDTVFRPFEYTDESGNFVGIDVDILKAVAEDQGFKYEIQSLGWDAAVAAVQAGQADVLLAGASITDERKEAGWIFSDSYYDSCQIFAVKGDSTVASLEDLKGQTVAVKNGTAGAKYADSLKDQYGFTVDVYEDSPTMYQAVILGQAVACVEDEPIMADNIKTGGLDLKLVDGTQSEGAPYGFAIMNESNQELLDMINAGLADIKANGTYDEIIATYVGEIGRASCRERV
;
A
#
# COMPACT_ATOMS: atom_id res chain seq x y z
N MET A 1 -16.05 21.99 -50.26
CA MET A 1 -17.45 21.56 -50.43
C MET A 1 -18.01 21.25 -49.04
N LYS A 2 -19.02 22.02 -48.71
CA LYS A 2 -19.80 22.00 -47.46
C LYS A 2 -20.60 20.71 -47.32
N LYS A 3 -20.80 20.22 -46.04
CA LYS A 3 -22.06 19.67 -45.50
C LYS A 3 -21.79 19.27 -44.03
N LEU A 4 -22.21 20.00 -43.18
CA LEU A 4 -23.20 20.11 -42.09
C LEU A 4 -24.25 18.97 -42.07
N ILE A 5 -24.67 18.56 -40.85
CA ILE A 5 -25.97 18.01 -40.39
C ILE A 5 -25.65 17.01 -39.25
N ALA A 6 -26.29 16.94 -38.08
CA ALA A 6 -27.26 17.77 -37.35
C ALA A 6 -27.36 17.16 -35.93
N LEU A 7 -27.75 18.00 -35.02
CA LEU A 7 -28.18 17.80 -33.64
C LEU A 7 -29.38 16.82 -33.52
N SER A 8 -29.44 16.01 -32.47
CA SER A 8 -30.70 15.53 -31.93
C SER A 8 -30.64 15.40 -30.40
N LEU A 9 -31.25 16.38 -29.75
CA LEU A 9 -31.72 16.33 -28.37
C LEU A 9 -32.95 15.43 -28.32
N ILE A 10 -33.09 14.56 -27.32
CA ILE A 10 -34.38 14.07 -26.82
C ILE A 10 -34.36 14.16 -25.29
N ALA A 11 -35.21 15.03 -24.78
CA ALA A 11 -35.63 15.14 -23.40
C ALA A 11 -37.00 14.45 -23.25
N CYS A 12 -37.23 13.71 -22.20
CA CYS A 12 -38.55 13.39 -21.64
C CYS A 12 -38.33 12.97 -20.18
N MET A 13 -38.66 13.81 -19.26
CA MET A 13 -39.88 14.09 -18.53
C MET A 13 -40.30 13.02 -17.50
N ALA A 14 -40.38 13.53 -16.30
CA ALA A 14 -40.83 12.97 -15.04
C ALA A 14 -42.32 12.59 -15.03
N VAL A 15 -42.67 11.63 -14.18
CA VAL A 15 -44.00 11.58 -13.53
C VAL A 15 -43.84 11.07 -12.10
N SER A 16 -44.33 11.89 -11.20
CA SER A 16 -44.59 11.67 -9.79
C SER A 16 -45.88 10.87 -9.59
N ALA A 17 -45.95 10.05 -8.55
CA ALA A 17 -47.23 9.83 -7.86
C ALA A 17 -47.00 9.40 -6.41
N ALA A 18 -47.49 10.21 -5.51
CA ALA A 18 -47.66 9.97 -4.10
C ALA A 18 -48.96 9.17 -3.85
N ALA A 19 -49.00 8.35 -2.80
CA ALA A 19 -50.23 8.01 -2.12
C ALA A 19 -49.96 7.65 -0.65
N CYS A 20 -50.65 8.38 0.19
CA CYS A 20 -50.79 8.29 1.64
C CYS A 20 -51.71 7.12 2.08
N GLY A 21 -51.65 6.78 3.37
CA GLY A 21 -52.68 6.06 4.13
C GLY A 21 -52.05 5.38 5.34
N SER A 22 -52.00 5.91 6.44
CA SER A 22 -52.82 6.26 7.60
C SER A 22 -53.42 5.07 8.39
N SER A 23 -53.05 5.14 9.67
CA SER A 23 -53.83 4.83 10.90
C SER A 23 -54.02 3.34 11.26
N SER A 24 -54.02 2.93 12.49
CA SER A 24 -54.13 3.49 13.84
C SER A 24 -54.07 2.36 14.85
N SER A 25 -53.46 2.68 15.97
CA SER A 25 -53.94 2.61 17.36
C SER A 25 -54.20 1.27 18.03
N SER A 26 -53.64 1.20 19.15
CA SER A 26 -54.08 1.04 20.56
C SER A 26 -54.03 -0.40 21.05
N ASP A 27 -53.75 -0.75 22.27
CA ASP A 27 -53.74 -0.12 23.58
C ASP A 27 -53.22 -1.13 24.61
N SER A 28 -52.48 -0.64 25.61
CA SER A 28 -52.67 -0.85 27.04
C SER A 28 -52.53 -2.24 27.70
N SER A 29 -51.71 -2.31 28.69
CA SER A 29 -51.94 -2.52 30.13
C SER A 29 -50.87 -3.44 30.74
N ALA A 30 -50.00 -2.97 31.52
CA ALA A 30 -49.89 -2.63 32.94
C ALA A 30 -49.86 -3.82 33.91
N ALA A 31 -48.83 -3.75 34.78
CA ALA A 31 -48.74 -4.17 36.17
C ALA A 31 -48.49 -5.67 36.44
N GLU A 32 -47.72 -6.13 37.41
CA GLU A 32 -47.25 -5.58 38.69
C GLU A 32 -46.24 -6.56 39.29
N THR A 33 -45.20 -5.99 39.93
CA THR A 33 -44.48 -6.29 41.13
C THR A 33 -44.59 -7.67 41.79
N THR A 34 -43.43 -8.26 42.18
CA THR A 34 -43.13 -8.52 43.58
C THR A 34 -41.65 -8.83 43.82
N GLU A 35 -41.07 -8.16 44.81
CA GLU A 35 -39.80 -8.38 45.51
C GLU A 35 -39.76 -9.71 46.23
N THR A 36 -38.56 -10.26 46.46
CA THR A 36 -38.01 -10.56 47.79
C THR A 36 -36.61 -11.18 47.72
N THR A 37 -35.64 -10.45 48.18
CA THR A 37 -34.64 -10.61 49.26
C THR A 37 -33.80 -11.88 49.40
N GLU A 38 -32.45 -11.60 49.46
CA GLU A 38 -31.37 -12.13 50.33
C GLU A 38 -30.93 -13.60 50.16
N THR A 39 -29.65 -13.87 50.07
CA THR A 39 -28.54 -13.67 50.99
C THR A 39 -27.21 -14.12 50.35
N ALA A 40 -26.17 -13.48 50.83
CA ALA A 40 -24.73 -13.58 50.72
C ALA A 40 -24.08 -14.96 50.62
N ASP A 41 -22.93 -14.97 49.96
CA ASP A 41 -21.57 -15.26 50.42
C ASP A 41 -20.79 -16.25 49.57
N ALA A 42 -19.57 -15.87 49.38
CA ALA A 42 -18.35 -16.59 49.15
C ALA A 42 -17.62 -16.26 47.82
N ALA A 43 -16.54 -15.54 48.02
CA ALA A 43 -15.48 -15.27 47.08
C ALA A 43 -14.85 -16.54 46.52
N GLU A 44 -14.68 -16.62 45.22
CA GLU A 44 -13.62 -17.43 44.63
C GLU A 44 -13.04 -16.61 43.46
N GLU A 45 -11.79 -16.33 43.62
CA GLU A 45 -10.87 -15.73 42.70
C GLU A 45 -10.80 -16.58 41.44
N THR A 46 -11.36 -16.11 40.33
CA THR A 46 -11.07 -16.67 39.01
C THR A 46 -10.35 -15.63 38.19
N ALA A 47 -9.16 -16.03 37.79
CA ALA A 47 -8.29 -15.32 36.86
C ALA A 47 -9.08 -14.73 35.70
N ASP A 48 -8.87 -13.44 35.50
CA ASP A 48 -9.32 -12.66 34.35
C ASP A 48 -8.67 -13.24 33.08
N ALA A 49 -9.37 -14.14 32.41
CA ALA A 49 -9.09 -14.45 31.03
C ALA A 49 -9.58 -13.25 30.22
N ALA A 50 -8.67 -12.45 29.73
CA ALA A 50 -8.95 -11.41 28.79
C ALA A 50 -9.80 -12.00 27.65
N ASP A 51 -11.10 -11.73 27.69
CA ASP A 51 -12.04 -11.95 26.61
C ASP A 51 -11.67 -10.95 25.51
N THR A 52 -10.73 -11.34 24.64
CA THR A 52 -10.50 -10.66 23.38
C THR A 52 -11.73 -10.93 22.51
N THR A 53 -12.75 -10.09 22.64
CA THR A 53 -13.83 -10.02 21.67
C THR A 53 -13.20 -9.62 20.34
N ALA A 54 -12.90 -10.61 19.49
CA ALA A 54 -12.47 -10.37 18.12
C ALA A 54 -13.52 -9.46 17.48
N SER A 55 -13.13 -8.24 17.12
CA SER A 55 -14.01 -7.31 16.44
C SER A 55 -14.54 -7.98 15.18
N ASP A 56 -15.87 -7.99 14.98
CA ASP A 56 -16.48 -8.52 13.75
C ASP A 56 -16.16 -7.65 12.51
N LYS A 57 -15.41 -6.57 12.68
CA LYS A 57 -14.99 -5.67 11.62
C LYS A 57 -14.03 -6.38 10.65
N THR A 58 -14.33 -6.28 9.36
CA THR A 58 -13.40 -6.63 8.30
C THR A 58 -12.70 -5.35 7.84
N TRP A 59 -11.37 -5.34 7.95
CA TRP A 59 -10.55 -4.20 7.57
C TRP A 59 -10.25 -4.21 6.07
N ILE A 60 -10.32 -3.06 5.42
CA ILE A 60 -10.01 -2.91 4.00
C ILE A 60 -8.57 -2.47 3.83
N VAL A 61 -7.78 -3.29 3.15
CA VAL A 61 -6.36 -3.05 2.88
C VAL A 61 -6.20 -2.69 1.40
N ALA A 62 -5.80 -1.45 1.12
CA ALA A 62 -5.50 -1.01 -0.23
C ALA A 62 -4.04 -1.35 -0.58
N MET A 63 -3.83 -1.95 -1.75
CA MET A 63 -2.52 -2.40 -2.24
C MET A 63 -2.30 -1.97 -3.69
N ASP A 64 -1.02 -1.91 -4.11
CA ASP A 64 -0.67 -1.77 -5.53
C ASP A 64 -1.03 -3.06 -6.29
N THR A 65 -0.98 -3.02 -7.60
CA THR A 65 -1.31 -4.15 -8.48
C THR A 65 -0.07 -4.88 -8.99
N VAL A 66 1.05 -4.15 -9.12
CA VAL A 66 2.26 -4.62 -9.80
C VAL A 66 3.52 -4.04 -9.15
N PHE A 67 3.89 -4.58 -7.99
CA PHE A 67 5.06 -4.13 -7.24
C PHE A 67 5.89 -5.32 -6.74
N ARG A 68 6.31 -6.18 -7.67
CA ARG A 68 7.08 -7.39 -7.39
C ARG A 68 8.44 -7.05 -6.74
N PRO A 69 8.88 -7.76 -5.65
CA PRO A 69 8.31 -8.99 -5.09
C PRO A 69 7.30 -8.78 -3.95
N PHE A 70 6.83 -7.56 -3.68
CA PHE A 70 5.97 -7.25 -2.53
C PHE A 70 4.50 -7.58 -2.77
N GLU A 71 3.92 -7.12 -3.89
CA GLU A 71 2.57 -7.50 -4.32
C GLU A 71 2.47 -7.55 -5.84
N TYR A 72 1.95 -8.65 -6.35
CA TYR A 72 1.77 -8.87 -7.78
C TYR A 72 0.86 -10.08 -8.03
N THR A 73 0.38 -10.20 -9.27
CA THR A 73 -0.34 -11.39 -9.72
C THR A 73 0.65 -12.39 -10.32
N ASP A 74 0.67 -13.62 -9.80
CA ASP A 74 1.52 -14.70 -10.30
C ASP A 74 1.00 -15.27 -11.64
N GLU A 75 1.76 -16.19 -12.24
CA GLU A 75 1.37 -16.84 -13.50
C GLU A 75 0.09 -17.68 -13.39
N SER A 76 -0.31 -18.07 -12.18
CA SER A 76 -1.53 -18.82 -11.89
C SER A 76 -2.74 -17.91 -11.66
N GLY A 77 -2.54 -16.59 -11.63
CA GLY A 77 -3.57 -15.60 -11.40
C GLY A 77 -3.82 -15.29 -9.91
N ASN A 78 -2.96 -15.76 -9.00
CA ASN A 78 -3.07 -15.45 -7.57
C ASN A 78 -2.36 -14.13 -7.26
N PHE A 79 -2.95 -13.33 -6.37
CA PHE A 79 -2.32 -12.14 -5.83
C PHE A 79 -1.41 -12.56 -4.66
N VAL A 80 -0.11 -12.35 -4.80
CA VAL A 80 0.95 -12.88 -3.93
C VAL A 80 2.04 -11.85 -3.72
N GLY A 81 2.94 -12.10 -2.76
CA GLY A 81 4.11 -11.29 -2.51
C GLY A 81 4.40 -11.12 -1.02
N ILE A 82 5.51 -10.45 -0.71
CA ILE A 82 5.97 -10.21 0.65
C ILE A 82 4.90 -9.51 1.49
N ASP A 83 4.30 -8.45 0.94
CA ASP A 83 3.27 -7.65 1.62
C ASP A 83 2.01 -8.49 1.88
N VAL A 84 1.61 -9.30 0.91
CA VAL A 84 0.44 -10.18 1.03
C VAL A 84 0.64 -11.23 2.13
N ASP A 85 1.82 -11.85 2.17
CA ASP A 85 2.12 -12.89 3.15
C ASP A 85 2.37 -12.31 4.55
N ILE A 86 3.00 -11.12 4.66
CA ILE A 86 3.12 -10.40 5.94
C ILE A 86 1.74 -10.03 6.47
N LEU A 87 0.86 -9.44 5.64
CA LEU A 87 -0.52 -9.12 6.05
C LEU A 87 -1.25 -10.35 6.57
N LYS A 88 -1.15 -11.46 5.84
CA LYS A 88 -1.78 -12.72 6.24
C LYS A 88 -1.26 -13.20 7.60
N ALA A 89 0.06 -13.25 7.78
CA ALA A 89 0.67 -13.71 9.01
C ALA A 89 0.30 -12.82 10.21
N VAL A 90 0.34 -11.50 10.03
CA VAL A 90 -0.06 -10.53 11.06
C VAL A 90 -1.55 -10.65 11.41
N ALA A 91 -2.43 -10.81 10.41
CA ALA A 91 -3.86 -10.96 10.63
C ALA A 91 -4.21 -12.27 11.34
N GLU A 92 -3.51 -13.37 11.01
CA GLU A 92 -3.67 -14.66 11.68
C GLU A 92 -3.19 -14.59 13.15
N ASP A 93 -2.07 -13.93 13.41
CA ASP A 93 -1.50 -13.75 14.74
C ASP A 93 -2.40 -12.91 15.65
N GLN A 94 -2.89 -11.79 15.13
CA GLN A 94 -3.70 -10.82 15.88
C GLN A 94 -5.22 -11.07 15.82
N GLY A 95 -5.66 -12.05 15.03
CA GLY A 95 -7.05 -12.49 14.97
C GLY A 95 -8.02 -11.53 14.30
N PHE A 96 -7.58 -10.65 13.41
CA PHE A 96 -8.46 -9.75 12.67
C PHE A 96 -8.79 -10.24 11.25
N LYS A 97 -9.93 -9.80 10.73
CA LYS A 97 -10.38 -10.09 9.36
C LYS A 97 -10.00 -8.92 8.43
N TYR A 98 -9.62 -9.24 7.21
CA TYR A 98 -9.30 -8.22 6.19
C TYR A 98 -9.81 -8.61 4.81
N GLU A 99 -9.90 -7.60 3.94
CA GLU A 99 -10.15 -7.72 2.50
C GLU A 99 -9.13 -6.87 1.75
N ILE A 100 -8.45 -7.47 0.76
CA ILE A 100 -7.49 -6.76 -0.08
C ILE A 100 -8.21 -6.11 -1.25
N GLN A 101 -7.94 -4.81 -1.46
CA GLN A 101 -8.28 -4.07 -2.67
C GLN A 101 -7.01 -3.76 -3.45
N SER A 102 -6.77 -4.50 -4.52
CA SER A 102 -5.66 -4.26 -5.45
C SER A 102 -6.07 -3.19 -6.47
N LEU A 103 -5.57 -1.96 -6.29
CA LEU A 103 -6.07 -0.75 -6.98
C LEU A 103 -5.02 -0.05 -7.86
N GLY A 104 -3.74 -0.37 -7.69
CA GLY A 104 -2.62 0.44 -8.15
C GLY A 104 -2.30 1.59 -7.19
N TRP A 105 -1.05 2.08 -7.23
CA TRP A 105 -0.51 3.00 -6.22
C TRP A 105 -1.37 4.25 -5.98
N ASP A 106 -1.62 5.05 -7.03
CA ASP A 106 -2.35 6.31 -6.88
C ASP A 106 -3.78 6.11 -6.36
N ALA A 107 -4.46 5.08 -6.86
CA ALA A 107 -5.82 4.76 -6.44
C ALA A 107 -5.86 4.17 -5.02
N ALA A 108 -4.86 3.37 -4.61
CA ALA A 108 -4.74 2.84 -3.27
C ALA A 108 -4.53 3.97 -2.25
N VAL A 109 -3.61 4.90 -2.53
CA VAL A 109 -3.40 6.11 -1.70
C VAL A 109 -4.67 6.93 -1.60
N ALA A 110 -5.35 7.20 -2.72
CA ALA A 110 -6.59 7.97 -2.74
C ALA A 110 -7.72 7.29 -1.96
N ALA A 111 -7.83 5.95 -2.02
CA ALA A 111 -8.84 5.19 -1.29
C ALA A 111 -8.65 5.31 0.24
N VAL A 112 -7.41 5.23 0.73
CA VAL A 112 -7.13 5.40 2.17
C VAL A 112 -7.35 6.85 2.60
N GLN A 113 -6.93 7.83 1.80
CA GLN A 113 -7.18 9.26 2.08
C GLN A 113 -8.68 9.59 2.15
N ALA A 114 -9.48 8.97 1.29
CA ALA A 114 -10.92 9.16 1.26
C ALA A 114 -11.69 8.33 2.32
N GLY A 115 -11.00 7.48 3.09
CA GLY A 115 -11.65 6.56 4.05
C GLY A 115 -12.44 5.43 3.38
N GLN A 116 -12.14 5.12 2.11
CA GLN A 116 -12.70 3.97 1.38
C GLN A 116 -11.93 2.69 1.67
N ALA A 117 -10.68 2.80 2.10
CA ALA A 117 -9.88 1.74 2.67
C ALA A 117 -9.32 2.20 4.03
N ASP A 118 -9.03 1.24 4.90
CA ASP A 118 -8.58 1.52 6.26
C ASP A 118 -7.07 1.72 6.37
N VAL A 119 -6.30 0.99 5.56
CA VAL A 119 -4.84 1.00 5.58
C VAL A 119 -4.25 0.79 4.19
N LEU A 120 -3.11 1.42 3.93
CA LEU A 120 -2.28 1.21 2.74
C LEU A 120 -1.16 0.23 3.08
N LEU A 121 -1.01 -0.81 2.28
CA LEU A 121 0.14 -1.72 2.28
C LEU A 121 0.60 -1.91 0.84
N ALA A 122 1.69 -1.28 0.45
CA ALA A 122 2.18 -1.26 -0.93
C ALA A 122 3.65 -0.77 -1.00
N GLY A 123 4.54 -1.37 -0.22
CA GLY A 123 5.94 -0.92 -0.14
C GLY A 123 6.05 0.58 0.19
N ALA A 124 5.16 1.10 1.04
CA ALA A 124 5.06 2.53 1.28
C ALA A 124 6.23 3.03 2.13
N SER A 125 7.16 3.76 1.52
CA SER A 125 8.33 4.34 2.19
C SER A 125 7.91 5.29 3.31
N ILE A 126 8.46 5.10 4.50
CA ILE A 126 8.31 5.97 5.66
C ILE A 126 9.19 7.20 5.44
N THR A 127 8.59 8.33 5.09
CA THR A 127 9.29 9.60 4.88
C THR A 127 8.73 10.69 5.77
N ASP A 128 9.55 11.69 6.11
CA ASP A 128 9.09 12.82 6.92
C ASP A 128 8.04 13.65 6.17
N GLU A 129 8.17 13.82 4.85
CA GLU A 129 7.16 14.50 4.03
C GLU A 129 5.77 13.84 4.15
N ARG A 130 5.71 12.50 4.09
CA ARG A 130 4.44 11.77 4.25
C ARG A 130 3.87 11.89 5.66
N LYS A 131 4.72 11.84 6.70
CA LYS A 131 4.29 12.09 8.08
C LYS A 131 3.72 13.51 8.26
N GLU A 132 4.41 14.52 7.71
CA GLU A 132 3.94 15.91 7.71
C GLU A 132 2.63 16.08 6.94
N ALA A 133 2.40 15.27 5.90
CA ALA A 133 1.14 15.21 5.15
C ALA A 133 0.03 14.43 5.88
N GLY A 134 0.26 13.96 7.10
CA GLY A 134 -0.73 13.30 7.94
C GLY A 134 -0.80 11.77 7.80
N TRP A 135 0.21 11.15 7.18
CA TRP A 135 0.30 9.69 7.19
C TRP A 135 0.83 9.19 8.54
N ILE A 136 0.19 8.17 9.08
CA ILE A 136 0.59 7.51 10.33
C ILE A 136 1.07 6.12 9.96
N PHE A 137 2.33 5.81 10.25
CA PHE A 137 2.98 4.58 9.84
C PHE A 137 3.08 3.58 11.00
N SER A 138 3.06 2.30 10.65
CA SER A 138 3.50 1.21 11.52
C SER A 138 5.02 1.27 11.76
N ASP A 139 5.50 0.39 12.61
CA ASP A 139 6.91 0.01 12.62
C ASP A 139 7.33 -0.48 11.22
N SER A 140 8.61 -0.26 10.88
CA SER A 140 9.12 -0.68 9.58
C SER A 140 9.18 -2.20 9.46
N TYR A 141 8.83 -2.71 8.27
CA TYR A 141 8.94 -4.14 7.99
C TYR A 141 10.01 -4.49 6.95
N TYR A 142 10.49 -3.53 6.14
CA TYR A 142 11.52 -3.79 5.15
C TYR A 142 12.39 -2.54 4.92
N ASP A 143 13.70 -2.72 4.75
CA ASP A 143 14.61 -1.62 4.43
C ASP A 143 14.68 -1.42 2.91
N SER A 144 14.50 -0.18 2.45
CA SER A 144 14.56 0.20 1.04
C SER A 144 15.29 1.52 0.83
N CYS A 145 15.69 1.78 -0.39
CA CYS A 145 16.16 3.06 -0.89
C CYS A 145 15.82 3.17 -2.37
N GLN A 146 15.85 4.37 -2.92
CA GLN A 146 15.65 4.62 -4.34
C GLN A 146 16.97 4.53 -5.08
N ILE A 147 16.94 4.02 -6.32
CA ILE A 147 18.11 3.89 -7.18
C ILE A 147 17.75 4.20 -8.63
N PHE A 148 18.72 4.73 -9.38
CA PHE A 148 18.58 4.88 -10.82
C PHE A 148 18.89 3.57 -11.54
N ALA A 149 18.10 3.28 -12.57
CA ALA A 149 18.34 2.17 -13.47
C ALA A 149 18.29 2.66 -14.92
N VAL A 150 19.09 2.04 -15.76
CA VAL A 150 19.24 2.37 -17.19
C VAL A 150 19.15 1.10 -18.01
N LYS A 151 18.97 1.24 -19.33
CA LYS A 151 18.99 0.08 -20.23
C LYS A 151 20.27 -0.74 -20.08
N GLY A 152 20.19 -2.07 -20.19
CA GLY A 152 21.29 -2.99 -19.96
C GLY A 152 22.56 -2.70 -20.77
N ASP A 153 22.43 -2.20 -22.01
CA ASP A 153 23.52 -1.80 -22.89
C ASP A 153 23.94 -0.31 -22.77
N SER A 154 23.31 0.46 -21.88
CA SER A 154 23.61 1.88 -21.67
C SER A 154 25.04 2.11 -21.18
N THR A 155 25.65 3.24 -21.56
CA THR A 155 26.96 3.70 -21.09
C THR A 155 26.87 4.64 -19.89
N VAL A 156 25.66 5.01 -19.46
CA VAL A 156 25.46 5.84 -18.25
C VAL A 156 25.99 5.09 -17.03
N ALA A 157 26.84 5.75 -16.26
CA ALA A 157 27.49 5.20 -15.08
C ALA A 157 27.37 6.10 -13.84
N SER A 158 26.85 7.33 -14.00
CA SER A 158 26.70 8.30 -12.90
C SER A 158 25.54 9.26 -13.19
N LEU A 159 25.17 10.08 -12.19
CA LEU A 159 24.15 11.12 -12.32
C LEU A 159 24.58 12.25 -13.27
N GLU A 160 25.89 12.51 -13.40
CA GLU A 160 26.43 13.52 -14.32
C GLU A 160 26.14 13.18 -15.79
N ASP A 161 26.06 11.90 -16.12
CA ASP A 161 25.77 11.41 -17.47
C ASP A 161 24.30 11.68 -17.90
N LEU A 162 23.44 12.00 -16.92
CA LEU A 162 22.01 12.31 -17.18
C LEU A 162 21.76 13.74 -17.68
N LYS A 163 22.79 14.57 -17.75
CA LYS A 163 22.64 15.97 -18.16
C LYS A 163 21.99 16.10 -19.54
N GLY A 164 20.88 16.86 -19.58
CA GLY A 164 20.08 17.08 -20.81
C GLY A 164 19.25 15.87 -21.24
N GLN A 165 19.17 14.84 -20.42
CA GLN A 165 18.41 13.61 -20.68
C GLN A 165 17.06 13.65 -19.93
N THR A 166 16.20 12.69 -20.24
CA THR A 166 14.93 12.47 -19.55
C THR A 166 15.01 11.26 -18.65
N VAL A 167 14.54 11.41 -17.41
CA VAL A 167 14.42 10.33 -16.40
C VAL A 167 12.95 10.04 -16.17
N ALA A 168 12.58 8.78 -16.24
CA ALA A 168 11.22 8.28 -16.01
C ALA A 168 10.99 7.99 -14.52
N VAL A 169 9.85 8.38 -13.98
CA VAL A 169 9.46 8.12 -12.59
C VAL A 169 8.00 7.70 -12.52
N LYS A 170 7.65 6.93 -11.48
CA LYS A 170 6.25 6.60 -11.17
C LYS A 170 5.63 7.71 -10.31
N ASN A 171 4.41 8.13 -10.66
CA ASN A 171 3.70 9.20 -9.98
C ASN A 171 3.56 8.97 -8.46
N GLY A 172 3.68 10.04 -7.66
CA GLY A 172 3.40 10.03 -6.22
C GLY A 172 4.36 9.18 -5.35
N THR A 173 5.45 8.64 -5.94
CA THR A 173 6.40 7.75 -5.24
C THR A 173 7.57 8.49 -4.60
N ALA A 174 8.29 7.79 -3.70
CA ALA A 174 9.56 8.28 -3.16
C ALA A 174 10.61 8.41 -4.26
N GLY A 175 10.63 7.54 -5.27
CA GLY A 175 11.49 7.63 -6.44
C GLY A 175 11.28 8.90 -7.26
N ALA A 176 10.02 9.30 -7.46
CA ALA A 176 9.70 10.56 -8.14
C ALA A 176 10.25 11.77 -7.36
N LYS A 177 10.08 11.77 -6.04
CA LYS A 177 10.61 12.83 -5.17
C LYS A 177 12.13 12.89 -5.18
N TYR A 178 12.76 11.72 -5.13
CA TYR A 178 14.22 11.61 -5.20
C TYR A 178 14.76 12.15 -6.51
N ALA A 179 14.19 11.77 -7.66
CA ALA A 179 14.56 12.33 -8.96
C ALA A 179 14.36 13.83 -9.01
N ASP A 180 13.21 14.32 -8.52
CA ASP A 180 12.91 15.76 -8.48
C ASP A 180 13.93 16.56 -7.63
N SER A 181 14.44 15.99 -6.55
CA SER A 181 15.44 16.63 -5.70
C SER A 181 16.80 16.80 -6.39
N LEU A 182 17.09 15.99 -7.42
CA LEU A 182 18.38 15.93 -8.11
C LEU A 182 18.37 16.61 -9.49
N LYS A 183 17.20 16.74 -10.12
CA LYS A 183 17.09 17.19 -11.53
C LYS A 183 17.79 18.51 -11.84
N ASP A 184 17.66 19.48 -10.96
CA ASP A 184 18.27 20.80 -11.17
C ASP A 184 19.79 20.77 -11.01
N GLN A 185 20.31 19.97 -10.07
CA GLN A 185 21.73 19.81 -9.82
C GLN A 185 22.44 19.12 -11.00
N TYR A 186 21.82 18.05 -11.53
CA TYR A 186 22.41 17.22 -12.60
C TYR A 186 21.91 17.59 -14.01
N GLY A 187 20.90 18.48 -14.10
CA GLY A 187 20.42 19.05 -15.36
C GLY A 187 19.65 18.09 -16.24
N PHE A 188 18.89 17.16 -15.68
CA PHE A 188 17.96 16.29 -16.41
C PHE A 188 16.51 16.73 -16.25
N THR A 189 15.61 16.19 -17.08
CA THR A 189 14.16 16.38 -16.99
C THR A 189 13.49 15.13 -16.46
N VAL A 190 12.29 15.27 -15.89
CA VAL A 190 11.53 14.14 -15.32
C VAL A 190 10.24 13.97 -16.12
N ASP A 191 9.98 12.75 -16.60
CA ASP A 191 8.72 12.31 -17.18
C ASP A 191 8.03 11.34 -16.21
N VAL A 192 6.72 11.59 -15.98
CA VAL A 192 5.92 10.87 -14.97
C VAL A 192 5.04 9.82 -15.65
N TYR A 193 5.03 8.61 -15.10
CA TYR A 193 4.25 7.46 -15.53
C TYR A 193 3.30 7.02 -14.43
N GLU A 194 2.23 6.32 -14.80
CA GLU A 194 1.20 5.86 -13.86
C GLU A 194 1.66 4.63 -13.07
N ASP A 195 2.39 3.72 -13.72
CA ASP A 195 2.86 2.46 -13.13
C ASP A 195 4.32 2.14 -13.48
N SER A 196 4.92 1.23 -12.71
CA SER A 196 6.31 0.82 -12.90
C SER A 196 6.55 0.09 -14.24
N PRO A 197 5.69 -0.82 -14.73
CA PRO A 197 5.88 -1.45 -16.03
C PRO A 197 5.97 -0.46 -17.20
N THR A 198 5.11 0.53 -17.26
CA THR A 198 5.14 1.58 -18.31
C THR A 198 6.40 2.45 -18.20
N MET A 199 6.80 2.80 -16.97
CA MET A 199 8.05 3.50 -16.69
C MET A 199 9.27 2.71 -17.20
N TYR A 200 9.36 1.40 -16.92
CA TYR A 200 10.45 0.55 -17.40
C TYR A 200 10.47 0.46 -18.93
N GLN A 201 9.31 0.31 -19.54
CA GLN A 201 9.21 0.27 -21.02
C GLN A 201 9.69 1.57 -21.67
N ALA A 202 9.45 2.72 -21.05
CA ALA A 202 9.96 3.99 -21.56
C ALA A 202 11.51 4.00 -21.65
N VAL A 203 12.20 3.41 -20.68
CA VAL A 203 13.67 3.28 -20.71
C VAL A 203 14.12 2.25 -21.75
N ILE A 204 13.48 1.07 -21.79
CA ILE A 204 13.83 0.00 -22.74
C ILE A 204 13.66 0.47 -24.19
N LEU A 205 12.61 1.26 -24.47
CA LEU A 205 12.31 1.81 -25.80
C LEU A 205 13.09 3.11 -26.13
N GLY A 206 13.88 3.63 -25.19
CA GLY A 206 14.70 4.83 -25.37
C GLY A 206 13.90 6.15 -25.35
N GLN A 207 12.71 6.16 -24.78
CA GLN A 207 11.93 7.37 -24.51
C GLN A 207 12.48 8.14 -23.32
N ALA A 208 13.02 7.45 -22.33
CA ALA A 208 13.82 7.98 -21.24
C ALA A 208 15.18 7.27 -21.18
N VAL A 209 16.22 7.93 -20.65
CA VAL A 209 17.54 7.32 -20.55
C VAL A 209 17.68 6.49 -19.27
N ALA A 210 16.97 6.85 -18.23
CA ALA A 210 16.95 6.18 -16.94
C ALA A 210 15.54 6.20 -16.33
N CYS A 211 15.31 5.33 -15.34
CA CYS A 211 14.19 5.45 -14.42
C CYS A 211 14.70 5.40 -12.97
N VAL A 212 13.84 5.84 -12.05
CA VAL A 212 14.09 5.74 -10.61
C VAL A 212 13.04 4.84 -9.99
N GLU A 213 13.51 3.85 -9.25
CA GLU A 213 12.67 2.88 -8.56
C GLU A 213 13.30 2.51 -7.21
N ASP A 214 12.55 1.84 -6.38
CA ASP A 214 13.07 1.25 -5.16
C ASP A 214 14.04 0.10 -5.49
N GLU A 215 15.20 0.08 -4.87
CA GLU A 215 16.28 -0.86 -5.20
C GLU A 215 15.83 -2.34 -5.15
N PRO A 216 15.10 -2.82 -4.10
CA PRO A 216 14.68 -4.21 -4.05
C PRO A 216 13.72 -4.59 -5.19
N ILE A 217 12.86 -3.66 -5.61
CA ILE A 217 11.94 -3.84 -6.73
C ILE A 217 12.70 -3.96 -8.04
N MET A 218 13.58 -3.00 -8.31
CA MET A 218 14.35 -2.99 -9.55
C MET A 218 15.28 -4.21 -9.64
N ALA A 219 15.95 -4.57 -8.55
CA ALA A 219 16.84 -5.72 -8.50
C ALA A 219 16.09 -7.04 -8.79
N ASP A 220 14.88 -7.23 -8.23
CA ASP A 220 14.07 -8.41 -8.50
C ASP A 220 13.57 -8.44 -9.95
N ASN A 221 13.09 -7.33 -10.47
CA ASN A 221 12.60 -7.24 -11.86
C ASN A 221 13.72 -7.50 -12.88
N ILE A 222 14.94 -7.05 -12.63
CA ILE A 222 16.10 -7.36 -13.47
C ILE A 222 16.44 -8.85 -13.37
N LYS A 223 16.59 -9.38 -12.15
CA LYS A 223 17.08 -10.74 -11.92
C LYS A 223 16.05 -11.82 -12.27
N THR A 224 14.82 -11.64 -11.82
CA THR A 224 13.75 -12.64 -11.90
C THR A 224 12.81 -12.34 -13.03
N GLY A 225 12.47 -11.07 -13.26
CA GLY A 225 11.61 -10.63 -14.37
C GLY A 225 12.31 -10.54 -15.71
N GLY A 226 13.66 -10.67 -15.76
CA GLY A 226 14.43 -10.61 -17.01
C GLY A 226 14.37 -9.25 -17.70
N LEU A 227 14.15 -8.16 -16.95
CA LEU A 227 14.11 -6.82 -17.51
C LEU A 227 15.48 -6.43 -18.08
N ASP A 228 15.51 -5.90 -19.31
CA ASP A 228 16.74 -5.40 -19.95
C ASP A 228 17.14 -4.02 -19.39
N LEU A 229 17.34 -3.98 -18.07
CA LEU A 229 17.82 -2.83 -17.32
C LEU A 229 19.00 -3.24 -16.44
N LYS A 230 19.74 -2.25 -15.97
CA LYS A 230 20.79 -2.41 -14.94
C LYS A 230 20.77 -1.24 -13.98
N LEU A 231 21.13 -1.51 -12.74
CA LEU A 231 21.31 -0.49 -11.70
C LEU A 231 22.49 0.41 -12.03
N VAL A 232 22.41 1.68 -11.61
CA VAL A 232 23.54 2.62 -11.65
C VAL A 232 24.05 2.75 -10.22
N ASP A 233 25.16 2.05 -9.94
CA ASP A 233 25.77 2.03 -8.60
C ASP A 233 26.18 3.44 -8.14
N GLY A 234 26.04 3.71 -6.85
CA GLY A 234 26.37 5.01 -6.27
C GLY A 234 25.31 6.09 -6.49
N THR A 235 24.13 5.72 -7.00
CA THR A 235 22.97 6.62 -7.17
C THR A 235 21.85 6.35 -6.17
N GLN A 236 22.14 5.62 -5.09
CA GLN A 236 21.17 5.32 -4.04
C GLN A 236 20.81 6.57 -3.24
N SER A 237 19.52 6.67 -2.87
CA SER A 237 19.08 7.65 -1.87
C SER A 237 19.49 7.21 -0.47
N GLU A 238 19.30 8.09 0.51
CA GLU A 238 19.23 7.65 1.91
C GLU A 238 18.09 6.62 2.09
N GLY A 239 18.26 5.70 3.04
CA GLY A 239 17.30 4.64 3.27
C GLY A 239 15.92 5.18 3.65
N ALA A 240 14.88 4.62 3.05
CA ALA A 240 13.47 4.91 3.34
C ALA A 240 12.73 3.58 3.55
N PRO A 241 12.69 3.05 4.79
CA PRO A 241 12.07 1.76 5.07
C PRO A 241 10.57 1.76 4.78
N TYR A 242 10.00 0.58 4.53
CA TYR A 242 8.56 0.42 4.30
C TYR A 242 7.78 0.24 5.60
N GLY A 243 6.56 0.76 5.63
CA GLY A 243 5.58 0.57 6.69
C GLY A 243 4.15 0.50 6.13
N PHE A 244 3.26 -0.08 6.90
CA PHE A 244 1.82 0.11 6.69
C PHE A 244 1.47 1.56 7.01
N ALA A 245 0.52 2.14 6.31
CA ALA A 245 0.11 3.52 6.55
C ALA A 245 -1.40 3.67 6.69
N ILE A 246 -1.84 4.29 7.77
CA ILE A 246 -3.20 4.81 7.91
C ILE A 246 -3.17 6.33 7.68
N MET A 247 -4.29 6.89 7.26
CA MET A 247 -4.46 8.33 7.02
C MET A 247 -5.66 8.88 7.80
N ASN A 248 -6.17 8.09 8.73
CA ASN A 248 -7.24 8.43 9.64
C ASN A 248 -6.96 7.82 11.01
N GLU A 249 -6.87 8.66 12.04
CA GLU A 249 -6.62 8.23 13.43
C GLU A 249 -7.68 7.24 13.96
N SER A 250 -8.88 7.20 13.37
CA SER A 250 -9.90 6.21 13.74
C SER A 250 -9.47 4.76 13.47
N ASN A 251 -8.43 4.55 12.66
CA ASN A 251 -7.87 3.24 12.35
C ASN A 251 -6.63 2.89 13.19
N GLN A 252 -6.36 3.66 14.27
CA GLN A 252 -5.21 3.44 15.16
C GLN A 252 -5.21 2.02 15.77
N GLU A 253 -6.38 1.50 16.11
CA GLU A 253 -6.54 0.11 16.61
C GLU A 253 -5.95 -0.91 15.63
N LEU A 254 -6.22 -0.76 14.32
CA LEU A 254 -5.62 -1.63 13.30
C LEU A 254 -4.10 -1.50 13.26
N LEU A 255 -3.59 -0.28 13.33
CA LEU A 255 -2.15 -0.03 13.29
C LEU A 255 -1.44 -0.62 14.52
N ASP A 256 -2.08 -0.57 15.68
CA ASP A 256 -1.56 -1.17 16.91
C ASP A 256 -1.51 -2.70 16.81
N MET A 257 -2.56 -3.33 16.25
CA MET A 257 -2.55 -4.77 15.94
C MET A 257 -1.47 -5.12 14.91
N ILE A 258 -1.30 -4.32 13.87
CA ILE A 258 -0.24 -4.52 12.87
C ILE A 258 1.14 -4.48 13.53
N ASN A 259 1.41 -3.51 14.39
CA ASN A 259 2.69 -3.41 15.09
C ASN A 259 2.97 -4.60 16.00
N ALA A 260 1.95 -5.04 16.78
CA ALA A 260 2.06 -6.22 17.63
C ALA A 260 2.35 -7.48 16.78
N GLY A 261 1.57 -7.72 15.74
CA GLY A 261 1.77 -8.87 14.86
C GLY A 261 3.11 -8.83 14.13
N LEU A 262 3.58 -7.66 13.65
CA LEU A 262 4.91 -7.52 13.06
C LEU A 262 6.02 -7.90 14.05
N ALA A 263 5.89 -7.51 15.33
CA ALA A 263 6.85 -7.90 16.37
C ALA A 263 6.84 -9.41 16.58
N ASP A 264 5.66 -10.02 16.66
CA ASP A 264 5.49 -11.45 16.92
C ASP A 264 5.98 -12.33 15.77
N ILE A 265 5.65 -12.00 14.50
CA ILE A 265 6.13 -12.77 13.33
C ILE A 265 7.65 -12.61 13.13
N LYS A 266 8.26 -11.48 13.53
CA LYS A 266 9.71 -11.32 13.55
C LYS A 266 10.35 -12.16 14.65
N ALA A 267 9.75 -12.21 15.84
CA ALA A 267 10.27 -12.95 16.97
C ALA A 267 10.20 -14.48 16.80
N ASN A 268 9.16 -14.99 16.13
CA ASN A 268 8.93 -16.42 15.92
C ASN A 268 9.57 -16.96 14.63
N GLY A 269 10.16 -16.10 13.77
CA GLY A 269 10.85 -16.49 12.55
C GLY A 269 9.97 -16.55 11.30
N THR A 270 8.66 -16.38 11.41
CA THR A 270 7.72 -16.39 10.26
C THR A 270 8.08 -15.29 9.24
N TYR A 271 8.48 -14.09 9.74
CA TYR A 271 8.95 -13.01 8.88
C TYR A 271 10.15 -13.42 8.02
N ASP A 272 11.14 -14.08 8.62
CA ASP A 272 12.34 -14.54 7.92
C ASP A 272 12.02 -15.58 6.85
N GLU A 273 11.05 -16.48 7.11
CA GLU A 273 10.58 -17.46 6.14
C GLU A 273 9.88 -16.81 4.95
N ILE A 274 9.04 -15.79 5.21
CA ILE A 274 8.38 -14.99 4.15
C ILE A 274 9.44 -14.33 3.27
N ILE A 275 10.39 -13.60 3.86
CA ILE A 275 11.43 -12.91 3.10
C ILE A 275 12.27 -13.90 2.28
N ALA A 276 12.66 -15.05 2.87
CA ALA A 276 13.43 -16.07 2.17
C ALA A 276 12.70 -16.66 0.95
N THR A 277 11.38 -16.73 1.01
CA THR A 277 10.54 -17.25 -0.09
C THR A 277 10.67 -16.39 -1.36
N TYR A 278 10.72 -15.06 -1.21
CA TYR A 278 10.68 -14.14 -2.35
C TYR A 278 12.06 -13.60 -2.76
N VAL A 279 12.94 -13.32 -1.79
CA VAL A 279 14.21 -12.62 -2.05
C VAL A 279 15.43 -13.56 -1.96
N GLY A 280 15.26 -14.74 -1.36
CA GLY A 280 16.33 -15.69 -1.12
C GLY A 280 17.34 -15.17 -0.09
N GLU A 281 18.43 -15.95 0.15
CA GLU A 281 19.47 -15.59 1.13
C GLU A 281 20.27 -14.32 0.76
N ILE A 282 20.30 -13.95 -0.52
CA ILE A 282 21.10 -12.82 -1.06
C ILE A 282 20.35 -11.47 -0.92
N GLY A 283 19.04 -11.48 -0.76
CA GLY A 283 18.22 -10.26 -0.70
C GLY A 283 18.22 -9.51 0.63
N ARG A 284 18.99 -10.00 1.62
CA ARG A 284 19.09 -9.40 2.96
C ARG A 284 20.11 -8.26 3.08
N ALA A 285 20.88 -7.98 2.02
CA ALA A 285 21.81 -6.85 2.03
C ALA A 285 21.00 -5.55 1.99
N SER A 286 20.86 -4.90 3.14
CA SER A 286 20.18 -3.61 3.26
C SER A 286 20.91 -2.53 2.46
N CYS A 287 20.18 -1.51 2.03
CA CYS A 287 20.74 -0.30 1.41
C CYS A 287 21.86 0.33 2.28
N ARG A 288 21.89 0.04 3.60
CA ARG A 288 22.93 0.51 4.54
C ARG A 288 24.28 -0.19 4.43
N GLU A 289 24.33 -1.40 3.89
CA GLU A 289 25.58 -2.18 3.86
C GLU A 289 26.42 -1.96 2.59
N ARG A 290 25.87 -1.19 1.62
CA ARG A 290 26.52 -0.95 0.31
C ARG A 290 27.05 0.48 0.13
N VAL A 291 27.03 1.32 1.18
CA VAL A 291 27.57 2.70 1.17
C VAL A 291 28.94 2.73 1.84
#